data_cf0bd26c8a9232d8d05caf64fd6c4c4e
#
_entry.id   cf0bd26c8a9232d8d05caf64fd6c4c4e
#
_cell.length_a   1.000
_cell.length_b   1.000
_cell.length_c   1.000
_cell.angle_alpha   90.00
_cell.angle_beta   90.00
_cell.angle_gamma   90.00
#
_symmetry.space_group_name_H-M   'P 1'
#
loop_
_entity.id
_entity.type
_entity.pdbx_description
1 polymer ?
#
loop_
_entity_poly.entity_id
_entity_poly.type
_entity_poly.pdbx_seq_one_letter_code
_entity_poly.pdbx_strand_id
1 'polypeptide(L)' 'MQFYDYKGFTIYPLPRLVLESDLWSVQLTICRGSKRKSFNPPHAFSAKGEALFHSIHYGKKIIDDEIFGYTVHDIL' A
#
# COMPACT_ATOMS: atom_id res chain seq x y z
N MET A 1 12.29 -6.17 6.39
CA MET A 1 10.99 -5.61 5.99
C MET A 1 11.15 -4.12 5.72
N GLN A 2 10.63 -3.64 4.62
CA GLN A 2 10.70 -2.22 4.28
C GLN A 2 9.42 -1.52 4.72
N PHE A 3 9.58 -0.30 5.19
CA PHE A 3 8.45 0.55 5.53
C PHE A 3 8.84 2.00 5.33
N TYR A 4 7.84 2.87 5.22
CA TYR A 4 8.05 4.30 5.03
C TYR A 4 7.15 5.10 5.95
N ASP A 5 7.74 6.08 6.64
CA ASP A 5 6.98 7.03 7.45
C ASP A 5 6.54 8.20 6.57
N TYR A 6 5.25 8.58 6.68
CA TYR A 6 4.69 9.64 5.88
C TYR A 6 3.58 10.33 6.65
N LYS A 7 3.76 11.61 6.95
CA LYS A 7 2.76 12.46 7.63
C LYS A 7 2.15 11.83 8.89
N GLY A 8 2.98 11.18 9.70
CA GLY A 8 2.54 10.54 10.94
C GLY A 8 1.99 9.15 10.78
N PHE A 9 1.98 8.62 9.57
CA PHE A 9 1.61 7.23 9.27
C PHE A 9 2.83 6.44 8.87
N THR A 10 2.73 5.12 9.01
CA THR A 10 3.76 4.20 8.52
C THR A 10 3.15 3.33 7.42
N ILE A 11 3.78 3.28 6.26
CA ILE A 11 3.32 2.51 5.11
C ILE A 11 4.16 1.24 5.03
N TYR A 12 3.51 0.07 5.10
CA TYR A 12 4.15 -1.23 4.91
C TYR A 12 3.74 -1.79 3.56
N PRO A 13 4.63 -1.73 2.54
CA PRO A 13 4.31 -2.34 1.25
C PRO A 13 4.44 -3.86 1.35
N LEU A 14 3.45 -4.58 0.85
CA LEU A 14 3.39 -6.04 0.92
C LEU A 14 3.01 -6.62 -0.44
N PRO A 15 3.79 -6.37 -1.50
CA PRO A 15 3.46 -6.93 -2.81
C PRO A 15 3.45 -8.45 -2.75
N ARG A 16 2.50 -9.05 -3.45
CA ARG A 16 2.30 -10.49 -3.41
C ARG A 16 2.31 -11.07 -4.82
N LEU A 17 3.01 -12.17 -5.00
CA LEU A 17 3.01 -12.88 -6.27
C LEU A 17 1.64 -13.50 -6.51
N VAL A 18 1.06 -13.21 -7.68
CA VAL A 18 -0.22 -13.79 -8.09
C VAL A 18 0.09 -15.06 -8.86
N LEU A 19 -0.30 -16.20 -8.28
CA LEU A 19 -0.05 -17.51 -8.90
C LEU A 19 -0.73 -17.57 -10.27
N GLU A 20 -0.10 -18.27 -11.19
CA GLU A 20 -0.57 -18.50 -12.56
C GLU A 20 -0.40 -17.32 -13.52
N SER A 21 -0.12 -16.12 -13.04
CA SER A 21 0.02 -14.95 -13.91
C SER A 21 1.42 -14.38 -13.93
N ASP A 22 2.30 -14.81 -13.02
CA ASP A 22 3.66 -14.26 -12.84
C ASP A 22 3.67 -12.75 -12.60
N LEU A 23 2.58 -12.22 -12.07
CA LEU A 23 2.47 -10.80 -11.73
C LEU A 23 2.53 -10.61 -10.22
N TRP A 24 2.98 -9.42 -9.80
CA TRP A 24 3.02 -9.01 -8.41
C TRP A 24 1.92 -7.99 -8.16
N SER A 25 1.01 -8.32 -7.26
CA SER A 25 -0.09 -7.42 -6.92
C SER A 25 0.38 -6.32 -5.98
N VAL A 26 -0.28 -5.17 -6.07
CA VAL A 26 -0.04 -4.05 -5.15
C VAL A 26 -0.86 -4.30 -3.89
N GLN A 27 -0.18 -4.41 -2.75
CA GLN A 27 -0.81 -4.54 -1.44
C GLN A 27 -0.02 -3.74 -0.43
N LEU A 28 -0.70 -3.15 0.52
CA LEU A 28 -0.05 -2.35 1.54
C LEU A 28 -0.91 -2.26 2.80
N THR A 29 -0.25 -1.97 3.91
CA THR A 29 -0.91 -1.70 5.18
C THR A 29 -0.42 -0.33 5.66
N ILE A 30 -1.35 0.51 6.09
CA ILE A 30 -1.02 1.81 6.67
C ILE A 30 -1.33 1.75 8.15
N CYS A 31 -0.37 2.15 8.96
CA CYS A 31 -0.47 2.12 10.42
C CYS A 31 -0.36 3.52 11.01
N ARG A 32 -1.07 3.74 12.12
CA ARG A 32 -0.92 4.93 12.94
C ARG A 32 -1.10 4.51 14.40
N GLY A 33 0.01 4.53 15.16
CA GLY A 33 -0.01 4.02 16.52
C GLY A 33 -0.35 2.53 16.55
N SER A 34 -1.36 2.14 17.31
CA SER A 34 -1.81 0.76 17.39
C SER A 34 -2.87 0.40 16.34
N LYS A 35 -3.27 1.35 15.52
CA LYS A 35 -4.30 1.16 14.50
C LYS A 35 -3.67 0.85 13.15
N ARG A 36 -4.34 0.05 12.35
CA ARG A 36 -3.84 -0.28 11.01
C ARG A 36 -5.00 -0.58 10.07
N LYS A 37 -4.74 -0.38 8.78
CA LYS A 37 -5.72 -0.65 7.74
C LYS A 37 -4.98 -1.13 6.49
N SER A 38 -5.46 -2.20 5.90
CA SER A 38 -4.85 -2.79 4.71
C SER A 38 -5.62 -2.40 3.46
N PHE A 39 -4.89 -2.26 2.36
CA PHE A 39 -5.44 -1.88 1.07
C PHE A 39 -4.92 -2.81 0.00
N ASN A 40 -5.75 -3.08 -0.99
CA ASN A 40 -5.44 -3.98 -2.08
C ASN A 40 -5.93 -3.39 -3.40
N PRO A 41 -5.25 -2.32 -3.91
CA PRO A 41 -5.64 -1.71 -5.18
C PRO A 41 -5.58 -2.74 -6.32
N PRO A 42 -6.47 -2.62 -7.32
CA PRO A 42 -6.55 -3.60 -8.41
C PRO A 42 -5.47 -3.39 -9.47
N HIS A 43 -4.21 -3.43 -9.06
CA HIS A 43 -3.07 -3.25 -9.96
C HIS A 43 -2.05 -4.36 -9.74
N ALA A 44 -1.36 -4.73 -10.80
CA ALA A 44 -0.30 -5.73 -10.74
C ALA A 44 0.80 -5.37 -11.74
N PHE A 45 2.02 -5.80 -11.42
CA PHE A 45 3.20 -5.49 -12.22
C PHE A 45 4.03 -6.75 -12.40
N SER A 46 4.80 -6.80 -13.48
CA SER A 46 5.62 -7.97 -13.79
C SER A 46 6.84 -8.11 -12.89
N ALA A 47 7.24 -7.06 -12.19
CA ALA A 47 8.40 -7.09 -11.31
C ALA A 47 7.99 -6.74 -9.88
N LYS A 48 8.55 -7.48 -8.90
CA LYS A 48 8.29 -7.23 -7.48
C LYS A 48 8.69 -5.80 -7.09
N GLY A 49 9.82 -5.32 -7.61
CA GLY A 49 10.29 -3.96 -7.30
C GLY A 49 9.32 -2.89 -7.75
N GLU A 50 8.67 -3.08 -8.89
CA GLU A 50 7.65 -2.16 -9.37
C GLU A 50 6.42 -2.17 -8.45
N ALA A 51 5.96 -3.35 -8.07
CA ALA A 51 4.82 -3.48 -7.17
C ALA A 51 5.14 -2.86 -5.80
N LEU A 52 6.37 -3.03 -5.32
CA LEU A 52 6.82 -2.43 -4.07
C LEU A 52 6.77 -0.90 -4.17
N PHE A 53 7.33 -0.34 -5.23
CA PHE A 53 7.36 1.12 -5.46
C PHE A 53 5.94 1.67 -5.51
N HIS A 54 5.07 1.03 -6.28
CA HIS A 54 3.69 1.49 -6.42
C HIS A 54 2.87 1.31 -5.15
N SER A 55 3.16 0.29 -4.34
CA SER A 55 2.50 0.12 -3.05
C SER A 55 2.80 1.31 -2.12
N ILE A 56 4.04 1.76 -2.08
CA ILE A 56 4.43 2.92 -1.29
C ILE A 56 3.77 4.18 -1.84
N HIS A 57 3.78 4.34 -3.15
CA HIS A 57 3.19 5.51 -3.80
C HIS A 57 1.68 5.59 -3.56
N TYR A 58 0.99 4.47 -3.64
CA TYR A 58 -0.43 4.38 -3.30
C TYR A 58 -0.67 4.75 -1.85
N GLY A 59 0.17 4.27 -0.94
CA GLY A 59 0.06 4.61 0.48
C GLY A 59 0.09 6.11 0.70
N LYS A 60 1.03 6.80 0.06
CA LYS A 60 1.12 8.26 0.17
C LYS A 60 -0.13 8.94 -0.36
N LYS A 61 -0.63 8.49 -1.51
CA LYS A 61 -1.84 9.07 -2.10
C LYS A 61 -3.07 8.82 -1.24
N ILE A 62 -3.19 7.65 -0.63
CA ILE A 62 -4.31 7.34 0.27
C ILE A 62 -4.26 8.27 1.49
N ILE A 63 -3.09 8.47 2.07
CA ILE A 63 -2.91 9.36 3.21
C ILE A 63 -3.27 10.81 2.83
N ASP A 64 -2.92 11.22 1.62
CA ASP A 64 -3.22 12.56 1.10
C ASP A 64 -4.66 12.70 0.58
N ASP A 65 -5.48 11.65 0.73
CA ASP A 65 -6.90 11.66 0.34
C ASP A 65 -7.07 11.87 -1.16
N GLU A 66 -6.15 11.35 -1.97
CA GLU A 66 -6.14 11.55 -3.42
C GLU A 66 -6.72 10.38 -4.21
N ILE A 67 -7.11 9.30 -3.56
CA ILE A 67 -7.68 8.13 -4.24
C ILE A 67 -9.11 7.93 -3.77
N PHE A 68 -10.05 8.07 -4.69
CA PHE A 68 -11.47 7.87 -4.40
C PHE A 68 -11.72 6.46 -3.86
N GLY A 69 -12.45 6.38 -2.76
CA GLY A 69 -12.83 5.12 -2.14
C GLY A 69 -11.83 4.57 -1.14
N TYR A 70 -10.64 5.17 -1.04
CA TYR A 70 -9.61 4.74 -0.09
C TYR A 70 -9.33 5.88 0.89
N THR A 71 -9.38 5.57 2.18
CA THR A 71 -9.17 6.60 3.20
C THR A 71 -8.54 6.00 4.45
N VAL A 72 -7.89 6.85 5.23
CA VAL A 72 -7.34 6.49 6.54
C VAL A 72 -8.04 7.24 7.67
N HIS A 73 -9.18 7.85 7.39
CA HIS A 73 -9.92 8.63 8.39
C HIS A 73 -10.35 7.79 9.59
N ASP A 74 -10.58 6.50 9.39
CA ASP A 74 -11.00 5.59 10.46
C ASP A 74 -9.86 5.09 11.33
N ILE A 75 -8.61 5.49 11.04
CA ILE A 75 -7.46 5.16 11.88
C ILE A 75 -6.69 6.39 12.36
N LEU A 76 -7.30 7.54 12.27
CA LEU A 76 -6.71 8.78 12.79
C LEU A 76 -6.61 8.81 14.31
#